data_f17911a10fa7fecbf8e6b04cc9cd3f7a
#
_entry.id   f17911a10fa7fecbf8e6b04cc9cd3f7a
#
_cell.length_a   1.000
_cell.length_b   1.000
_cell.length_c   1.000
_cell.angle_alpha   90.00
_cell.angle_beta   90.00
_cell.angle_gamma   90.00
#
_symmetry.space_group_name_H-M   'P 1'
#
loop_
_entity.id
_entity.type
_entity.pdbx_description
1 polymer ?
#
loop_
_entity_poly.entity_id
_entity_poly.type
_entity_poly.pdbx_seq_one_letter_code
_entity_poly.pdbx_strand_id
1 'polypeptide(L)'
;MKRIARFEKVTKEQFCEGYRDCFGEDGDAVYETLTLPRRATAGSAGYDFCTPRALTLAPGETVKIPTGIRVWMEDGWVLKIYPRSGLGFKYRLQLNNTVGIIDSDYYHASNEGHIFVKLTNDSVSYTHLRAHETPEHL
;
A
#
# COMPACT_ATOMS: atom_id res chain seq x y z
N MET A 1 11.94 -24.29 -4.19
CA MET A 1 11.71 -23.10 -5.05
C MET A 1 12.55 -21.93 -4.54
N LYS A 2 13.23 -21.23 -5.44
CA LYS A 2 14.08 -20.12 -5.08
C LYS A 2 13.23 -18.89 -4.70
N ARG A 3 13.56 -18.25 -3.58
CA ARG A 3 12.91 -17.00 -3.20
C ARG A 3 13.59 -15.84 -3.96
N ILE A 4 12.76 -15.07 -4.69
CA ILE A 4 13.25 -13.93 -5.48
C ILE A 4 12.91 -12.60 -4.84
N ALA A 5 11.98 -12.58 -3.88
CA ALA A 5 11.55 -11.36 -3.22
C ALA A 5 11.00 -11.67 -1.83
N ARG A 6 11.00 -10.66 -0.96
CA ARG A 6 10.34 -10.74 0.33
C ARG A 6 9.87 -9.36 0.76
N PHE A 7 8.75 -9.33 1.47
CA PHE A 7 8.26 -8.11 2.10
C PHE A 7 8.83 -7.99 3.51
N GLU A 8 9.10 -6.77 3.92
CA GLU A 8 9.55 -6.44 5.27
C GLU A 8 8.85 -5.17 5.72
N LYS A 9 8.74 -4.97 7.02
CA LYS A 9 8.34 -3.66 7.55
C LYS A 9 9.54 -2.72 7.50
N VAL A 10 9.28 -1.45 7.21
CA VAL A 10 10.28 -0.39 7.47
C VAL A 10 10.45 -0.23 8.98
N THR A 11 11.47 0.49 9.42
CA THR A 11 11.62 0.78 10.84
C THR A 11 10.46 1.62 11.33
N LYS A 12 10.22 1.58 12.65
CA LYS A 12 9.16 2.38 13.27
C LYS A 12 9.37 3.87 13.03
N GLU A 13 10.61 4.34 13.10
CA GLU A 13 10.96 5.73 12.86
C GLU A 13 10.56 6.16 11.44
N GLN A 14 10.88 5.34 10.45
CA GLN A 14 10.55 5.65 9.05
C GLN A 14 9.04 5.66 8.84
N PHE A 15 8.34 4.69 9.41
CA PHE A 15 6.88 4.65 9.29
C PHE A 15 6.24 5.87 9.93
N CYS A 16 6.65 6.22 11.14
CA CYS A 16 6.06 7.35 11.88
C CYS A 16 6.32 8.68 11.17
N GLU A 17 7.49 8.84 10.57
CA GLU A 17 7.77 10.01 9.74
C GLU A 17 6.81 10.11 8.56
N GLY A 18 6.66 9.02 7.81
CA GLY A 18 5.75 8.98 6.67
C GLY A 18 4.30 9.16 7.08
N TYR A 19 3.88 8.56 8.18
CA TYR A 19 2.52 8.66 8.70
C TYR A 19 2.19 10.11 9.09
N ARG A 20 3.12 10.77 9.77
CA ARG A 20 2.96 12.18 10.14
C ARG A 20 2.89 13.08 8.91
N ASP A 21 3.73 12.83 7.92
CA ASP A 21 3.73 13.60 6.68
C ASP A 21 2.42 13.46 5.91
N CYS A 22 1.84 12.26 5.90
CA CYS A 22 0.62 11.99 5.15
C CYS A 22 -0.65 12.39 5.91
N PHE A 23 -0.67 12.19 7.23
CA PHE A 23 -1.89 12.33 8.04
C PHE A 23 -1.79 13.36 9.17
N GLY A 24 -0.62 13.89 9.45
CA GLY A 24 -0.43 14.86 10.53
C GLY A 24 -0.60 14.28 11.93
N GLU A 25 -0.52 12.98 12.08
CA GLU A 25 -0.78 12.26 13.33
C GLU A 25 0.41 11.38 13.70
N ASP A 26 0.46 10.97 14.99
CA ASP A 26 1.44 10.01 15.49
C ASP A 26 1.08 8.60 15.03
N GLY A 27 2.04 7.90 14.45
CA GLY A 27 1.85 6.55 13.95
C GLY A 27 2.35 5.43 14.85
N ASP A 28 2.84 5.73 16.06
CA ASP A 28 3.46 4.74 16.94
C ASP A 28 2.59 3.51 17.18
N ALA A 29 1.36 3.72 17.63
CA ALA A 29 0.44 2.62 17.90
C ALA A 29 0.01 1.90 16.62
N VAL A 30 -0.12 2.63 15.52
CA VAL A 30 -0.49 2.07 14.22
C VAL A 30 0.60 1.13 13.71
N TYR A 31 1.87 1.48 13.90
CA TYR A 31 2.99 0.64 13.45
C TYR A 31 2.90 -0.77 14.01
N GLU A 32 2.51 -0.91 15.27
CA GLU A 32 2.41 -2.23 15.92
C GLU A 32 1.30 -3.09 15.31
N THR A 33 0.34 -2.50 14.59
CA THR A 33 -0.76 -3.21 13.96
C THR A 33 -0.47 -3.60 12.51
N LEU A 34 0.64 -3.15 11.93
CA LEU A 34 0.97 -3.43 10.53
C LEU A 34 1.17 -4.93 10.30
N THR A 35 0.67 -5.41 9.18
CA THR A 35 0.88 -6.78 8.73
C THR A 35 1.56 -6.77 7.36
N LEU A 36 2.37 -7.81 7.10
CA LEU A 36 3.00 -7.95 5.80
C LEU A 36 1.95 -8.31 4.73
N PRO A 37 2.14 -7.87 3.49
CA PRO A 37 1.28 -8.28 2.39
C PRO A 37 1.23 -9.80 2.27
N ARG A 38 0.06 -10.34 1.94
CA ARG A 38 -0.14 -11.78 1.82
C ARG A 38 -1.12 -12.09 0.70
N ARG A 39 -1.06 -13.33 0.20
CA ARG A 39 -2.03 -13.80 -0.76
C ARG A 39 -3.35 -14.13 -0.05
N ALA A 40 -4.47 -13.76 -0.66
CA ALA A 40 -5.79 -14.07 -0.12
C ALA A 40 -6.06 -15.57 -0.15
N THR A 41 -5.60 -16.25 -1.20
CA THR A 41 -5.74 -17.70 -1.38
C THR A 41 -4.44 -18.28 -1.94
N ALA A 42 -4.29 -19.60 -1.88
CA ALA A 42 -3.13 -20.29 -2.44
C ALA A 42 -2.98 -20.06 -3.95
N GLY A 43 -4.10 -19.82 -4.66
CA GLY A 43 -4.09 -19.56 -6.10
C GLY A 43 -3.98 -18.09 -6.48
N SER A 44 -3.89 -17.17 -5.52
CA SER A 44 -3.77 -15.74 -5.82
C SER A 44 -2.43 -15.45 -6.49
N ALA A 45 -2.46 -14.67 -7.58
CA ALA A 45 -1.24 -14.24 -8.25
C ALA A 45 -0.55 -13.12 -7.48
N GLY A 46 -1.31 -12.25 -6.83
CA GLY A 46 -0.80 -11.08 -6.14
C GLY A 46 -0.89 -11.19 -4.63
N TYR A 47 -0.24 -10.23 -3.98
CA TYR A 47 -0.24 -10.07 -2.53
C TYR A 47 -1.03 -8.82 -2.18
N ASP A 48 -1.90 -8.91 -1.18
CA ASP A 48 -2.73 -7.79 -0.76
C ASP A 48 -2.00 -6.91 0.25
N PHE A 49 -1.91 -5.63 -0.07
CA PHE A 49 -1.50 -4.60 0.88
C PHE A 49 -2.74 -4.10 1.61
N CYS A 50 -2.58 -3.76 2.89
CA CYS A 50 -3.65 -3.19 3.70
C CYS A 50 -3.35 -1.73 3.99
N THR A 51 -4.41 -0.90 4.10
CA THR A 51 -4.23 0.46 4.58
C THR A 51 -3.97 0.44 6.08
N PRO A 52 -3.09 1.32 6.60
CA PRO A 52 -2.79 1.33 8.04
C PRO A 52 -3.93 1.93 8.88
N ARG A 53 -4.84 2.67 8.26
CA ARG A 53 -5.97 3.29 8.95
C ARG A 53 -7.19 3.31 8.05
N ALA A 54 -8.38 3.47 8.65
CA ALA A 54 -9.60 3.69 7.89
C ALA A 54 -9.54 5.04 7.18
N LEU A 55 -10.04 5.08 5.94
CA LEU A 55 -10.04 6.26 5.10
C LEU A 55 -11.39 6.41 4.45
N THR A 56 -11.84 7.66 4.28
CA THR A 56 -13.02 8.00 3.51
C THR A 56 -12.61 9.00 2.44
N LEU A 57 -12.90 8.69 1.20
CA LEU A 57 -12.54 9.53 0.07
C LEU A 57 -13.81 10.08 -0.58
N ALA A 58 -13.92 11.40 -0.58
CA ALA A 58 -14.94 12.11 -1.34
C ALA A 58 -14.67 11.96 -2.84
N PRO A 59 -15.69 12.15 -3.69
CA PRO A 59 -15.48 12.17 -5.14
C PRO A 59 -14.36 13.15 -5.52
N GLY A 60 -13.40 12.66 -6.32
CA GLY A 60 -12.26 13.46 -6.77
C GLY A 60 -11.13 13.61 -5.75
N GLU A 61 -11.31 13.12 -4.54
CA GLU A 61 -10.30 13.26 -3.50
C GLU A 61 -9.15 12.28 -3.71
N THR A 62 -7.94 12.74 -3.38
CA THR A 62 -6.71 11.97 -3.46
C THR A 62 -6.10 11.82 -2.07
N VAL A 63 -5.56 10.63 -1.79
CA VAL A 63 -4.85 10.36 -0.53
C VAL A 63 -3.53 9.68 -0.81
N LYS A 64 -2.49 10.07 -0.07
CA LYS A 64 -1.19 9.40 -0.06
C LYS A 64 -1.13 8.54 1.20
N ILE A 65 -0.81 7.27 1.03
CA ILE A 65 -0.84 6.27 2.10
C ILE A 65 0.56 5.71 2.32
N PRO A 66 1.12 5.83 3.52
CA PRO A 66 2.36 5.13 3.90
C PRO A 66 2.01 3.69 4.24
N THR A 67 2.51 2.74 3.46
CA THR A 67 2.16 1.33 3.69
C THR A 67 2.89 0.70 4.87
N GLY A 68 4.03 1.26 5.25
CA GLY A 68 4.91 0.67 6.27
C GLY A 68 5.73 -0.50 5.73
N ILE A 69 5.67 -0.76 4.45
CA ILE A 69 6.25 -1.95 3.82
C ILE A 69 7.36 -1.55 2.86
N ARG A 70 8.36 -2.40 2.80
CA ARG A 70 9.43 -2.37 1.81
C ARG A 70 9.54 -3.76 1.18
N VAL A 71 10.14 -3.84 0.00
CA VAL A 71 10.32 -5.12 -0.69
C VAL A 71 11.76 -5.30 -1.11
N TRP A 72 12.35 -6.43 -0.71
CA TRP A 72 13.62 -6.86 -1.26
C TRP A 72 13.35 -7.74 -2.47
N MET A 73 14.06 -7.52 -3.55
CA MET A 73 13.99 -8.34 -4.77
C MET A 73 15.37 -8.56 -5.34
N GLU A 74 15.55 -9.70 -6.00
CA GLU A 74 16.73 -9.91 -6.83
C GLU A 74 16.70 -8.94 -8.02
N ASP A 75 17.87 -8.58 -8.52
CA ASP A 75 17.98 -7.78 -9.73
C ASP A 75 17.27 -8.47 -10.90
N GLY A 76 16.69 -7.69 -11.79
CA GLY A 76 15.94 -8.21 -12.92
C GLY A 76 14.47 -8.44 -12.67
N TRP A 77 14.01 -8.19 -11.42
CA TRP A 77 12.60 -8.27 -11.05
C TRP A 77 12.05 -6.89 -10.70
N VAL A 78 10.74 -6.75 -10.83
CA VAL A 78 10.02 -5.51 -10.50
C VAL A 78 8.74 -5.88 -9.75
N LEU A 79 8.39 -5.08 -8.74
CA LEU A 79 7.09 -5.17 -8.10
C LEU A 79 6.15 -4.18 -8.75
N LYS A 80 4.98 -4.65 -9.18
CA LYS A 80 3.93 -3.79 -9.72
C LYS A 80 2.76 -3.75 -8.75
N ILE A 81 2.24 -2.56 -8.52
CA ILE A 81 1.14 -2.33 -7.59
C ILE A 81 -0.07 -1.86 -8.39
N TYR A 82 -1.21 -2.51 -8.13
CA TYR A 82 -2.48 -2.23 -8.78
C TYR A 82 -3.57 -2.06 -7.72
N PRO A 83 -4.62 -1.28 -8.00
CA PRO A 83 -5.84 -1.37 -7.18
C PRO A 83 -6.43 -2.77 -7.31
N ARG A 84 -7.07 -3.25 -6.27
CA ARG A 84 -7.82 -4.49 -6.39
C ARG A 84 -8.98 -4.30 -7.36
N SER A 85 -9.34 -5.38 -8.06
CA SER A 85 -10.37 -5.33 -9.10
C SER A 85 -11.72 -4.80 -8.59
N GLY A 86 -12.12 -5.19 -7.38
CA GLY A 86 -13.36 -4.69 -6.79
C GLY A 86 -13.35 -3.18 -6.56
N LEU A 87 -12.23 -2.65 -6.09
CA LEU A 87 -12.09 -1.21 -5.87
C LEU A 87 -12.05 -0.44 -7.18
N GLY A 88 -11.26 -0.91 -8.14
CA GLY A 88 -11.14 -0.25 -9.43
C GLY A 88 -12.40 -0.35 -10.25
N PHE A 89 -12.98 -1.55 -10.30
CA PHE A 89 -14.13 -1.83 -11.16
C PHE A 89 -15.43 -1.19 -10.66
N LYS A 90 -15.70 -1.33 -9.35
CA LYS A 90 -16.96 -0.83 -8.76
C LYS A 90 -16.88 0.63 -8.35
N TYR A 91 -15.75 1.04 -7.80
CA TYR A 91 -15.63 2.34 -7.15
C TYR A 91 -14.70 3.30 -7.86
N ARG A 92 -14.09 2.88 -8.97
CA ARG A 92 -13.13 3.68 -9.74
C ARG A 92 -12.01 4.25 -8.88
N LEU A 93 -11.60 3.50 -7.87
CA LEU A 93 -10.44 3.86 -7.08
C LEU A 93 -9.19 3.57 -7.91
N GLN A 94 -8.36 4.56 -8.13
CA GLN A 94 -7.23 4.47 -9.06
C GLN A 94 -5.95 4.92 -8.38
N LEU A 95 -4.84 4.29 -8.79
CA LEU A 95 -3.52 4.82 -8.46
C LEU A 95 -3.25 6.06 -9.32
N ASN A 96 -2.74 7.12 -8.70
CA ASN A 96 -2.42 8.36 -9.42
C ASN A 96 -1.45 8.14 -10.58
N ASN A 97 -0.54 7.19 -10.44
CA ASN A 97 0.45 6.86 -11.46
C ASN A 97 0.04 5.65 -12.31
N THR A 98 -1.23 5.29 -12.32
CA THR A 98 -1.82 4.18 -13.08
C THR A 98 -1.36 2.82 -12.55
N VAL A 99 -0.08 2.55 -12.52
CA VAL A 99 0.55 1.34 -11.98
C VAL A 99 1.75 1.77 -11.14
N GLY A 100 1.82 1.30 -9.90
CA GLY A 100 2.98 1.55 -9.07
C GLY A 100 4.13 0.63 -9.51
N ILE A 101 5.28 1.21 -9.80
CA ILE A 101 6.48 0.46 -10.19
C ILE A 101 7.53 0.61 -9.09
N ILE A 102 7.93 -0.53 -8.51
CA ILE A 102 8.97 -0.56 -7.48
C ILE A 102 10.16 -1.33 -8.04
N ASP A 103 11.27 -0.64 -8.24
CA ASP A 103 12.51 -1.24 -8.73
C ASP A 103 13.25 -1.97 -7.60
N SER A 104 14.11 -2.92 -7.97
CA SER A 104 14.84 -3.71 -6.98
C SER A 104 15.75 -2.85 -6.10
N ASP A 105 16.34 -1.79 -6.65
CA ASP A 105 17.25 -0.91 -5.92
C ASP A 105 16.55 0.06 -4.98
N TYR A 106 15.23 0.22 -5.09
CA TYR A 106 14.47 1.08 -4.18
C TYR A 106 14.59 0.65 -2.72
N TYR A 107 14.80 -0.64 -2.49
CA TYR A 107 15.00 -1.19 -1.14
C TYR A 107 16.12 -0.47 -0.38
N HIS A 108 17.14 0.01 -1.09
CA HIS A 108 18.31 0.68 -0.50
C HIS A 108 18.20 2.21 -0.50
N ALA A 109 17.04 2.77 -0.81
CA ALA A 109 16.82 4.21 -0.79
C ALA A 109 16.96 4.78 0.63
N SER A 110 17.19 6.09 0.74
CA SER A 110 17.36 6.76 2.03
C SER A 110 16.15 6.65 2.95
N ASN A 111 14.96 6.44 2.40
CA ASN A 111 13.73 6.19 3.16
C ASN A 111 13.49 4.70 3.40
N GLU A 112 14.54 3.86 3.34
CA GLU A 112 14.47 2.40 3.52
C GLU A 112 13.65 1.68 2.44
N GLY A 113 13.35 2.33 1.31
CA GLY A 113 12.46 1.76 0.31
C GLY A 113 11.01 1.72 0.74
N HIS A 114 10.60 2.62 1.63
CA HIS A 114 9.23 2.69 2.12
C HIS A 114 8.26 2.93 0.97
N ILE A 115 7.33 2.00 0.78
CA ILE A 115 6.36 2.07 -0.30
C ILE A 115 5.19 2.94 0.13
N PHE A 116 4.94 3.98 -0.68
CA PHE A 116 3.76 4.82 -0.55
C PHE A 116 2.85 4.56 -1.74
N VAL A 117 1.55 4.58 -1.51
CA VAL A 117 0.57 4.54 -2.60
C VAL A 117 -0.27 5.81 -2.57
N LYS A 118 -0.60 6.30 -3.74
CA LYS A 118 -1.42 7.50 -3.87
C LYS A 118 -2.66 7.12 -4.67
N LEU A 119 -3.82 7.28 -4.05
CA LEU A 119 -5.10 6.83 -4.61
C LEU A 119 -6.03 8.00 -4.82
N THR A 120 -6.80 7.96 -5.90
CA THR A 120 -7.83 8.95 -6.21
C THR A 120 -9.17 8.23 -6.37
N ASN A 121 -10.20 8.78 -5.75
CA ASN A 121 -11.58 8.37 -5.98
C ASN A 121 -12.11 9.08 -7.23
N ASP A 122 -12.08 8.38 -8.36
CA ASP A 122 -12.52 8.92 -9.65
C ASP A 122 -14.00 8.59 -9.92
N SER A 123 -14.80 8.45 -8.87
CA SER A 123 -16.24 8.20 -8.98
C SER A 123 -17.03 9.44 -8.55
N VAL A 124 -18.36 9.32 -8.58
CA VAL A 124 -19.26 10.40 -8.17
C VAL A 124 -19.79 10.19 -6.74
N SER A 125 -19.35 9.15 -6.06
CA SER A 125 -19.79 8.82 -4.69
C SER A 125 -18.59 8.64 -3.77
N TYR A 126 -18.84 8.65 -2.46
CA TYR A 126 -17.80 8.42 -1.46
C TYR A 126 -17.33 6.98 -1.49
N THR A 127 -16.05 6.76 -1.21
CA THR A 127 -15.45 5.44 -1.04
C THR A 127 -14.85 5.34 0.35
N HIS A 128 -15.10 4.20 1.02
CA HIS A 128 -14.61 3.93 2.36
C HIS A 128 -13.62 2.77 2.33
N LEU A 129 -12.46 2.97 2.93
CA LEU A 129 -11.43 1.94 3.10
C LEU A 129 -11.29 1.67 4.59
N ARG A 130 -11.38 0.41 5.00
CA ARG A 130 -11.22 0.01 6.39
C ARG A 130 -9.78 -0.37 6.69
N ALA A 131 -9.32 -0.01 7.88
CA ALA A 131 -7.98 -0.39 8.32
C ALA A 131 -7.85 -1.90 8.40
N HIS A 132 -6.73 -2.43 7.90
CA HIS A 132 -6.35 -3.84 8.02
C HIS A 132 -7.31 -4.84 7.38
N GLU A 133 -8.32 -4.38 6.63
CA GLU A 133 -9.19 -5.25 5.87
C GLU A 133 -8.71 -5.34 4.44
N THR A 134 -8.92 -6.51 3.83
CA THR A 134 -8.68 -6.64 2.40
C THR A 134 -9.78 -5.90 1.66
N PRO A 135 -9.46 -5.31 0.50
CA PRO A 135 -10.44 -4.52 -0.27
C PRO A 135 -11.72 -5.25 -0.66
N GLU A 136 -11.72 -6.55 -0.63
CA GLU A 136 -12.92 -7.34 -0.94
C GLU A 136 -14.03 -7.22 0.11
N HIS A 137 -13.72 -6.70 1.29
CA HIS A 137 -14.70 -6.51 2.37
C HIS A 137 -15.36 -5.12 2.36
N LEU A 138 -15.13 -4.35 1.34
CA LEU A 138 -15.73 -3.01 1.19
C LEU A 138 -17.12 -3.08 0.60
#